data_c3f1bf3f8c7cfd35c1450475f1148a07
#
_entry.id   c3f1bf3f8c7cfd35c1450475f1148a07
#
_cell.length_a   1.000
_cell.length_b   1.000
_cell.length_c   1.000
_cell.angle_alpha   90.00
_cell.angle_beta   90.00
_cell.angle_gamma   90.00
#
_symmetry.space_group_name_H-M   'P 1'
#
loop_
_entity.id
_entity.type
_entity.pdbx_description
1 polymer ?
#
loop_
_entity_poly.entity_id
_entity_poly.type
_entity_poly.pdbx_seq_one_letter_code
_entity_poly.pdbx_strand_id
1 'polypeptide(L)'
;MQLSLSILIGLLLGVTTLAAQAPTPIPTPVSTPAISDPIVAVFAAGAMVHSEGVFSTDLIQGVPALPRLRVAPAPQVGAWSQLSRTSVVQALRMAGVDLSAIRWTGPESARVSRAMRDLGETEVRDRITQELQRRFARNGGEIEVRLSRPWRSVSIPDESLDIRLQDLPASGLQSLVSLKVEVLAGGEAVGSWFQPIQVRHWCEVPVAAVALRRGQPLIEAETVLERRDILTARGILKTLPTAVQDYELAESLAPGQALS
;
A
#
# COMPACT_ATOMS: atom_id res chain seq x y z
N MET A 1 12.57 -66.42 4.15
CA MET A 1 12.19 -67.38 5.23
C MET A 1 10.70 -67.43 5.22
N GLN A 2 10.22 -68.43 4.49
CA GLN A 2 9.64 -69.66 4.95
C GLN A 2 8.27 -69.45 5.62
N LEU A 3 7.24 -69.88 4.87
CA LEU A 3 6.47 -71.12 5.03
C LEU A 3 5.35 -70.96 6.10
N SER A 4 4.09 -71.30 5.91
CA SER A 4 3.44 -72.56 5.53
C SER A 4 1.94 -72.29 5.30
N LEU A 5 1.29 -72.66 4.30
CA LEU A 5 0.61 -73.90 3.90
C LEU A 5 -0.11 -74.68 5.01
N SER A 6 -1.45 -74.71 4.96
CA SER A 6 -2.28 -75.85 5.43
C SER A 6 -3.62 -75.92 4.71
N ILE A 7 -3.78 -76.99 4.01
CA ILE A 7 -4.95 -77.59 3.36
C ILE A 7 -5.80 -78.25 4.42
N LEU A 8 -7.12 -78.16 4.37
CA LEU A 8 -8.00 -79.22 4.86
C LEU A 8 -9.26 -79.35 4.01
N ILE A 9 -9.43 -80.54 3.51
CA ILE A 9 -10.51 -81.10 2.72
C ILE A 9 -11.65 -81.59 3.67
N GLY A 10 -12.88 -81.41 3.24
CA GLY A 10 -14.03 -82.06 3.96
C GLY A 10 -15.40 -81.77 3.35
N LEU A 11 -15.81 -82.59 2.47
CA LEU A 11 -16.96 -83.48 2.35
C LEU A 11 -18.32 -82.87 2.07
N LEU A 12 -18.90 -83.36 0.97
CA LEU A 12 -20.23 -83.26 0.41
C LEU A 12 -21.39 -83.57 1.43
N LEU A 13 -22.44 -82.82 1.31
CA LEU A 13 -23.83 -83.33 1.47
C LEU A 13 -24.80 -82.47 0.65
N GLY A 14 -25.41 -83.10 -0.32
CA GLY A 14 -26.40 -82.48 -1.21
C GLY A 14 -27.72 -82.23 -0.51
N VAL A 15 -28.28 -81.08 -0.77
CA VAL A 15 -29.71 -80.81 -0.56
C VAL A 15 -30.24 -80.09 -1.79
N THR A 16 -31.14 -80.81 -2.50
CA THR A 16 -31.96 -80.24 -3.57
C THR A 16 -32.97 -79.27 -2.99
N THR A 17 -32.89 -78.01 -3.37
CA THR A 17 -33.93 -77.00 -3.10
C THR A 17 -34.31 -76.26 -4.36
N LEU A 18 -35.54 -76.41 -4.66
CA LEU A 18 -36.53 -75.71 -5.46
C LEU A 18 -36.07 -74.35 -6.04
N ALA A 19 -36.10 -74.25 -7.37
CA ALA A 19 -35.84 -73.00 -8.10
C ALA A 19 -36.94 -71.94 -7.80
N ALA A 20 -36.60 -70.98 -7.02
CA ALA A 20 -37.36 -69.73 -6.94
C ALA A 20 -36.89 -68.81 -8.08
N GLN A 21 -37.78 -68.43 -8.99
CA GLN A 21 -37.57 -67.46 -10.05
C GLN A 21 -37.20 -66.12 -9.41
N ALA A 22 -36.04 -65.64 -9.74
CA ALA A 22 -35.59 -64.29 -9.37
C ALA A 22 -36.50 -63.23 -10.07
N PRO A 23 -36.93 -62.18 -9.36
CA PRO A 23 -37.68 -61.11 -9.99
C PRO A 23 -36.79 -60.39 -11.00
N THR A 24 -37.32 -60.17 -12.19
CA THR A 24 -36.69 -59.32 -13.27
C THR A 24 -36.30 -58.00 -12.72
N PRO A 25 -35.04 -57.52 -12.93
CA PRO A 25 -34.62 -56.22 -12.49
C PRO A 25 -35.42 -55.10 -13.23
N ILE A 26 -36.12 -54.31 -12.46
CA ILE A 26 -36.76 -53.07 -12.95
C ILE A 26 -35.67 -52.21 -13.57
N PRO A 27 -35.84 -51.73 -14.82
CA PRO A 27 -34.86 -50.85 -15.41
C PRO A 27 -34.75 -49.57 -14.55
N THR A 28 -33.60 -49.37 -13.96
CA THR A 28 -33.25 -48.13 -13.25
C THR A 28 -33.46 -47.00 -14.22
N PRO A 29 -34.19 -45.92 -13.87
CA PRO A 29 -34.32 -44.77 -14.76
C PRO A 29 -32.91 -44.23 -15.03
N VAL A 30 -32.54 -44.23 -16.29
CA VAL A 30 -31.33 -43.55 -16.76
C VAL A 30 -31.49 -42.08 -16.34
N SER A 31 -30.69 -41.64 -15.35
CA SER A 31 -30.63 -40.24 -14.96
C SER A 31 -30.24 -39.45 -16.20
N THR A 32 -31.20 -38.78 -16.78
CA THR A 32 -30.93 -37.77 -17.80
C THR A 32 -29.92 -36.79 -17.22
N PRO A 33 -28.77 -36.55 -17.89
CA PRO A 33 -27.80 -35.57 -17.37
C PRO A 33 -28.56 -34.26 -17.21
N ALA A 34 -28.56 -33.73 -15.99
CA ALA A 34 -29.11 -32.41 -15.71
C ALA A 34 -28.47 -31.44 -16.69
N ILE A 35 -29.25 -30.87 -17.59
CA ILE A 35 -28.83 -29.78 -18.46
C ILE A 35 -28.56 -28.65 -17.48
N SER A 36 -27.29 -28.47 -17.09
CA SER A 36 -26.86 -27.31 -16.31
C SER A 36 -27.14 -26.09 -17.17
N ASP A 37 -27.91 -25.16 -16.65
CA ASP A 37 -28.16 -23.90 -17.34
C ASP A 37 -26.84 -23.28 -17.80
N PRO A 38 -26.74 -22.79 -19.03
CA PRO A 38 -25.50 -22.25 -19.54
C PRO A 38 -25.08 -21.05 -18.69
N ILE A 39 -23.82 -21.06 -18.23
CA ILE A 39 -23.23 -19.94 -17.49
C ILE A 39 -23.23 -18.72 -18.42
N VAL A 40 -23.90 -17.65 -18.01
CA VAL A 40 -23.95 -16.41 -18.76
C VAL A 40 -22.84 -15.49 -18.28
N ALA A 41 -21.84 -15.25 -19.14
CA ALA A 41 -20.78 -14.26 -18.91
C ALA A 41 -21.15 -12.92 -19.53
N VAL A 42 -21.01 -11.86 -18.75
CA VAL A 42 -21.17 -10.49 -19.23
C VAL A 42 -19.80 -9.86 -19.42
N PHE A 43 -19.47 -9.46 -20.64
CA PHE A 43 -18.27 -8.70 -20.92
C PHE A 43 -18.53 -7.21 -20.64
N ALA A 44 -17.72 -6.58 -19.82
CA ALA A 44 -17.89 -5.18 -19.42
C ALA A 44 -17.60 -4.21 -20.59
N ALA A 45 -18.34 -3.12 -20.66
CA ALA A 45 -18.07 -2.03 -21.62
C ALA A 45 -16.81 -1.23 -21.29
N GLY A 46 -16.41 -1.23 -20.01
CA GLY A 46 -15.21 -0.57 -19.52
C GLY A 46 -14.78 -1.06 -18.16
N ALA A 47 -13.52 -0.84 -17.84
CA ALA A 47 -12.94 -1.16 -16.53
C ALA A 47 -11.94 -0.08 -16.12
N MET A 48 -11.89 0.19 -14.82
CA MET A 48 -10.82 0.96 -14.18
C MET A 48 -9.88 -0.01 -13.49
N VAL A 49 -8.58 0.09 -13.78
CA VAL A 49 -7.57 -0.85 -13.32
C VAL A 49 -6.41 -0.14 -12.64
N HIS A 50 -5.62 -0.88 -11.90
CA HIS A 50 -4.39 -0.40 -11.25
C HIS A 50 -3.15 -0.78 -12.08
N SER A 51 -1.97 -0.37 -11.63
CA SER A 51 -0.67 -0.60 -12.31
C SER A 51 -0.34 -2.07 -12.54
N GLU A 52 -0.87 -2.97 -11.72
CA GLU A 52 -0.67 -4.42 -11.85
C GLU A 52 -1.05 -4.98 -13.23
N GLY A 53 -2.00 -4.35 -13.90
CA GLY A 53 -2.51 -4.76 -15.22
C GLY A 53 -4.02 -4.92 -15.24
N VAL A 54 -4.49 -5.43 -16.36
CA VAL A 54 -5.91 -5.76 -16.59
C VAL A 54 -6.10 -7.24 -16.29
N PHE A 55 -7.04 -7.56 -15.41
CA PHE A 55 -7.35 -8.94 -15.08
C PHE A 55 -8.67 -9.37 -15.70
N SER A 56 -8.81 -10.68 -15.89
CA SER A 56 -10.05 -11.29 -16.40
C SER A 56 -11.27 -10.88 -15.57
N THR A 57 -11.12 -10.78 -14.26
CA THR A 57 -12.19 -10.41 -13.32
C THR A 57 -12.62 -8.95 -13.42
N ASP A 58 -11.81 -8.08 -14.03
CA ASP A 58 -12.15 -6.67 -14.27
C ASP A 58 -13.10 -6.52 -15.46
N LEU A 59 -13.08 -7.50 -16.38
CA LEU A 59 -13.78 -7.45 -17.66
C LEU A 59 -14.93 -8.45 -17.77
N ILE A 60 -14.94 -9.52 -16.98
CA ILE A 60 -15.89 -10.62 -17.11
C ILE A 60 -16.64 -10.80 -15.79
N GLN A 61 -17.96 -10.75 -15.87
CA GLN A 61 -18.86 -10.95 -14.75
C GLN A 61 -19.76 -12.15 -14.99
N GLY A 62 -20.32 -12.72 -13.92
CA GLY A 62 -21.29 -13.82 -14.00
C GLY A 62 -20.69 -15.21 -14.18
N VAL A 63 -19.35 -15.35 -14.15
CA VAL A 63 -18.68 -16.66 -14.24
C VAL A 63 -18.20 -17.05 -12.85
N PRO A 64 -18.81 -18.08 -12.21
CA PRO A 64 -18.32 -18.60 -10.93
C PRO A 64 -16.89 -19.11 -11.08
N ALA A 65 -16.04 -18.83 -10.07
CA ALA A 65 -14.66 -19.31 -10.01
C ALA A 65 -13.77 -18.92 -11.23
N LEU A 66 -14.09 -17.78 -11.90
CA LEU A 66 -13.18 -17.26 -12.93
C LEU A 66 -11.82 -16.94 -12.30
N PRO A 67 -10.71 -17.51 -12.80
CA PRO A 67 -9.38 -17.20 -12.25
C PRO A 67 -9.02 -15.74 -12.54
N ARG A 68 -8.43 -15.06 -11.56
CA ARG A 68 -7.85 -13.70 -11.74
C ARG A 68 -6.57 -13.81 -12.57
N LEU A 69 -6.72 -13.80 -13.88
CA LEU A 69 -5.63 -13.91 -14.84
C LEU A 69 -5.33 -12.55 -15.44
N ARG A 70 -4.05 -12.16 -15.49
CA ARG A 70 -3.64 -10.94 -16.19
C ARG A 70 -3.76 -11.13 -17.72
N VAL A 71 -4.64 -10.37 -18.33
CA VAL A 71 -4.95 -10.47 -19.77
C VAL A 71 -4.30 -9.38 -20.61
N ALA A 72 -3.91 -8.26 -19.96
CA ALA A 72 -3.17 -7.18 -20.61
C ALA A 72 -2.37 -6.35 -19.60
N PRO A 73 -1.36 -5.57 -20.05
CA PRO A 73 -0.73 -4.54 -19.23
C PRO A 73 -1.72 -3.41 -18.91
N ALA A 74 -1.49 -2.70 -17.81
CA ALA A 74 -2.25 -1.48 -17.51
C ALA A 74 -1.95 -0.39 -18.56
N PRO A 75 -2.93 0.44 -18.92
CA PRO A 75 -2.69 1.62 -19.75
C PRO A 75 -1.74 2.60 -19.04
N GLN A 76 -1.08 3.46 -19.81
CA GLN A 76 -0.31 4.56 -19.23
C GLN A 76 -1.22 5.54 -18.48
N VAL A 77 -0.67 6.25 -17.51
CA VAL A 77 -1.39 7.26 -16.73
C VAL A 77 -2.01 8.32 -17.66
N GLY A 78 -3.31 8.58 -17.51
CA GLY A 78 -4.06 9.49 -18.36
C GLY A 78 -4.44 8.95 -19.74
N ALA A 79 -4.00 7.73 -20.10
CA ALA A 79 -4.37 7.06 -21.33
C ALA A 79 -5.45 5.99 -21.10
N TRP A 80 -6.01 5.51 -22.17
CA TRP A 80 -6.91 4.36 -22.20
C TRP A 80 -6.48 3.37 -23.28
N SER A 81 -6.87 2.12 -23.11
CA SER A 81 -6.70 1.07 -24.12
C SER A 81 -8.03 0.38 -24.40
N GLN A 82 -8.16 -0.17 -25.59
CA GLN A 82 -9.32 -0.97 -25.98
C GLN A 82 -8.93 -2.43 -26.06
N LEU A 83 -9.66 -3.28 -25.31
CA LEU A 83 -9.46 -4.72 -25.32
C LEU A 83 -10.66 -5.40 -25.94
N SER A 84 -10.42 -6.23 -26.97
CA SER A 84 -11.48 -7.02 -27.57
C SER A 84 -11.83 -8.23 -26.69
N ARG A 85 -13.12 -8.60 -26.66
CA ARG A 85 -13.57 -9.82 -26.00
C ARG A 85 -12.83 -11.04 -26.55
N THR A 86 -12.60 -11.08 -27.86
CA THR A 86 -11.89 -12.19 -28.50
C THR A 86 -10.48 -12.37 -27.97
N SER A 87 -9.70 -11.28 -27.81
CA SER A 87 -8.34 -11.37 -27.28
C SER A 87 -8.31 -11.82 -25.81
N VAL A 88 -9.27 -11.37 -25.01
CA VAL A 88 -9.39 -11.78 -23.60
C VAL A 88 -9.77 -13.25 -23.49
N VAL A 89 -10.75 -13.71 -24.28
CA VAL A 89 -11.15 -15.12 -24.35
C VAL A 89 -9.99 -16.01 -24.81
N GLN A 90 -9.22 -15.56 -25.79
CA GLN A 90 -8.05 -16.30 -26.24
C GLN A 90 -6.98 -16.42 -25.14
N ALA A 91 -6.69 -15.35 -24.41
CA ALA A 91 -5.77 -15.38 -23.27
C ALA A 91 -6.20 -16.37 -22.20
N LEU A 92 -7.50 -16.44 -21.86
CA LEU A 92 -8.06 -17.37 -20.91
C LEU A 92 -7.93 -18.82 -21.40
N ARG A 93 -8.21 -19.10 -22.68
CA ARG A 93 -8.02 -20.44 -23.26
C ARG A 93 -6.58 -20.90 -23.24
N MET A 94 -5.64 -20.00 -23.56
CA MET A 94 -4.20 -20.31 -23.50
C MET A 94 -3.75 -20.62 -22.07
N ALA A 95 -4.42 -20.06 -21.08
CA ALA A 95 -4.18 -20.37 -19.65
C ALA A 95 -4.93 -21.64 -19.17
N GLY A 96 -5.59 -22.36 -20.07
CA GLY A 96 -6.28 -23.61 -19.73
C GLY A 96 -7.68 -23.44 -19.12
N VAL A 97 -8.30 -22.25 -19.21
CA VAL A 97 -9.65 -22.03 -18.70
C VAL A 97 -10.66 -22.60 -19.71
N ASP A 98 -11.50 -23.52 -19.26
CA ASP A 98 -12.59 -24.04 -20.10
C ASP A 98 -13.74 -23.02 -20.17
N LEU A 99 -14.00 -22.55 -21.35
CA LEU A 99 -15.04 -21.57 -21.67
C LEU A 99 -16.15 -22.15 -22.56
N SER A 100 -16.19 -23.48 -22.76
CA SER A 100 -17.10 -24.16 -23.69
C SER A 100 -18.58 -24.04 -23.28
N ALA A 101 -18.86 -24.01 -21.99
CA ALA A 101 -20.21 -23.89 -21.45
C ALA A 101 -20.67 -22.42 -21.23
N ILE A 102 -19.87 -21.45 -21.65
CA ILE A 102 -20.14 -20.02 -21.39
C ILE A 102 -20.87 -19.38 -22.57
N ARG A 103 -22.02 -18.82 -22.27
CA ARG A 103 -22.76 -17.94 -23.19
C ARG A 103 -22.33 -16.47 -22.93
N TRP A 104 -21.73 -15.87 -23.93
CA TRP A 104 -21.23 -14.50 -23.86
C TRP A 104 -22.31 -13.47 -24.18
N THR A 105 -22.39 -12.42 -23.34
CA THR A 105 -23.25 -11.24 -23.52
C THR A 105 -22.40 -9.97 -23.30
N GLY A 106 -22.97 -8.80 -23.63
CA GLY A 106 -22.28 -7.52 -23.53
C GLY A 106 -21.52 -7.14 -24.82
N PRO A 107 -20.77 -6.04 -24.79
CA PRO A 107 -20.08 -5.51 -25.96
C PRO A 107 -18.91 -6.40 -26.41
N GLU A 108 -18.45 -6.18 -27.65
CA GLU A 108 -17.30 -6.90 -28.21
C GLU A 108 -15.94 -6.36 -27.76
N SER A 109 -15.93 -5.16 -27.20
CA SER A 109 -14.72 -4.53 -26.68
C SER A 109 -15.00 -3.73 -25.42
N ALA A 110 -13.99 -3.64 -24.56
CA ALA A 110 -13.99 -2.85 -23.34
C ALA A 110 -12.99 -1.70 -23.45
N ARG A 111 -13.37 -0.52 -22.95
CA ARG A 111 -12.45 0.59 -22.74
C ARG A 111 -11.86 0.49 -21.35
N VAL A 112 -10.54 0.36 -21.28
CA VAL A 112 -9.81 0.24 -20.00
C VAL A 112 -8.99 1.50 -19.74
N SER A 113 -9.09 2.04 -18.54
CA SER A 113 -8.30 3.19 -18.09
C SER A 113 -7.74 2.93 -16.69
N ARG A 114 -6.72 3.69 -16.29
CA ARG A 114 -6.23 3.67 -14.91
C ARG A 114 -7.28 4.31 -13.99
N ALA A 115 -7.48 3.73 -12.82
CA ALA A 115 -8.21 4.38 -11.75
C ALA A 115 -7.42 5.63 -11.30
N MET A 116 -8.11 6.76 -11.23
CA MET A 116 -7.49 8.05 -10.91
C MET A 116 -8.21 8.67 -9.71
N ARG A 117 -7.46 9.40 -8.89
CA ARG A 117 -7.98 10.23 -7.80
C ARG A 117 -7.27 11.57 -7.74
N ASP A 118 -7.84 12.51 -7.03
CA ASP A 118 -7.23 13.81 -6.82
C ASP A 118 -6.30 13.78 -5.60
N LEU A 119 -5.09 14.30 -5.77
CA LEU A 119 -4.13 14.55 -4.71
C LEU A 119 -4.30 15.97 -4.19
N GLY A 120 -4.93 16.09 -3.02
CA GLY A 120 -5.23 17.37 -2.39
C GLY A 120 -4.10 17.90 -1.50
N GLU A 121 -4.25 19.15 -1.06
CA GLU A 121 -3.28 19.88 -0.24
C GLU A 121 -2.96 19.19 1.09
N THR A 122 -3.99 18.73 1.78
CA THR A 122 -3.84 18.08 3.09
C THR A 122 -2.93 16.87 3.01
N GLU A 123 -3.17 16.00 2.03
CA GLU A 123 -2.39 14.78 1.86
C GLU A 123 -0.93 15.08 1.50
N VAL A 124 -0.69 16.04 0.60
CA VAL A 124 0.66 16.47 0.25
C VAL A 124 1.39 17.05 1.46
N ARG A 125 0.75 17.94 2.21
CA ARG A 125 1.31 18.53 3.43
C ARG A 125 1.68 17.44 4.45
N ASP A 126 0.78 16.51 4.70
CA ASP A 126 0.97 15.45 5.69
C ASP A 126 2.12 14.51 5.27
N ARG A 127 2.24 14.19 3.99
CA ARG A 127 3.37 13.41 3.46
C ARG A 127 4.69 14.15 3.55
N ILE A 128 4.72 15.45 3.22
CA ILE A 128 5.91 16.29 3.40
C ILE A 128 6.31 16.30 4.88
N THR A 129 5.35 16.53 5.78
CA THR A 129 5.58 16.54 7.22
C THR A 129 6.19 15.22 7.69
N GLN A 130 5.61 14.10 7.27
CA GLN A 130 6.10 12.76 7.62
C GLN A 130 7.53 12.52 7.14
N GLU A 131 7.85 12.93 5.92
CA GLU A 131 9.20 12.75 5.37
C GLU A 131 10.23 13.64 6.08
N LEU A 132 9.87 14.89 6.39
CA LEU A 132 10.74 15.79 7.17
C LEU A 132 10.90 15.30 8.61
N GLN A 133 9.84 14.82 9.25
CA GLN A 133 9.88 14.20 10.57
C GLN A 133 10.88 13.03 10.60
N ARG A 134 10.78 12.15 9.61
CA ARG A 134 11.66 10.98 9.48
C ARG A 134 13.14 11.38 9.30
N ARG A 135 13.41 12.48 8.60
CA ARG A 135 14.79 12.91 8.30
C ARG A 135 15.43 13.74 9.41
N PHE A 136 14.68 14.68 9.98
CA PHE A 136 15.23 15.73 10.84
C PHE A 136 14.86 15.63 12.32
N ALA A 137 13.82 14.88 12.65
CA ALA A 137 13.35 14.72 14.02
C ALA A 137 13.50 13.27 14.55
N ARG A 138 14.49 12.53 14.05
CA ARG A 138 14.77 11.15 14.50
C ARG A 138 15.09 11.06 15.99
N ASN A 139 15.77 12.07 16.52
CA ASN A 139 16.21 12.11 17.91
C ASN A 139 15.23 12.90 18.81
N GLY A 140 14.01 13.06 18.37
CA GLY A 140 12.97 13.78 19.10
C GLY A 140 12.56 15.11 18.47
N GLY A 141 11.46 15.66 18.99
CA GLY A 141 10.84 16.86 18.46
C GLY A 141 9.73 16.57 17.44
N GLU A 142 9.01 17.62 17.09
CA GLU A 142 7.84 17.57 16.19
C GLU A 142 8.03 18.59 15.06
N ILE A 143 7.84 18.15 13.83
CA ILE A 143 7.86 19.02 12.64
C ILE A 143 6.44 19.46 12.30
N GLU A 144 6.24 20.77 12.23
CA GLU A 144 5.02 21.39 11.71
C GLU A 144 5.33 22.00 10.33
N VAL A 145 4.48 21.67 9.33
CA VAL A 145 4.63 22.18 7.97
C VAL A 145 3.38 22.98 7.57
N ARG A 146 3.59 24.15 7.00
CA ARG A 146 2.56 24.93 6.32
C ARG A 146 3.01 25.22 4.89
N LEU A 147 2.11 25.02 3.94
CA LEU A 147 2.39 25.39 2.56
C LEU A 147 2.28 26.91 2.44
N SER A 148 3.35 27.58 1.98
CA SER A 148 3.36 29.05 1.77
C SER A 148 2.57 29.45 0.53
N ARG A 149 2.31 28.51 -0.37
CA ARG A 149 1.42 28.65 -1.53
C ARG A 149 0.47 27.46 -1.56
N PRO A 150 -0.84 27.69 -1.81
CA PRO A 150 -1.79 26.58 -1.93
C PRO A 150 -1.36 25.55 -2.95
N TRP A 151 -1.56 24.28 -2.63
CA TRP A 151 -1.34 23.20 -3.55
C TRP A 151 -2.49 23.14 -4.56
N ARG A 152 -2.16 23.06 -5.83
CA ARG A 152 -3.16 22.79 -6.86
C ARG A 152 -3.41 21.29 -6.91
N SER A 153 -4.69 20.90 -6.78
CA SER A 153 -5.06 19.49 -6.90
C SER A 153 -4.55 18.90 -8.22
N VAL A 154 -3.95 17.73 -8.14
CA VAL A 154 -3.37 17.01 -9.28
C VAL A 154 -4.02 15.64 -9.34
N SER A 155 -4.50 15.24 -10.52
CA SER A 155 -5.03 13.90 -10.72
C SER A 155 -3.89 12.90 -10.81
N ILE A 156 -3.90 11.89 -9.94
CA ILE A 156 -2.90 10.84 -9.85
C ILE A 156 -3.56 9.46 -9.91
N PRO A 157 -2.83 8.39 -10.25
CA PRO A 157 -3.34 7.02 -10.07
C PRO A 157 -3.81 6.76 -8.64
N ASP A 158 -4.95 6.06 -8.53
CA ASP A 158 -5.49 5.65 -7.22
C ASP A 158 -4.73 4.43 -6.69
N GLU A 159 -3.50 4.68 -6.29
CA GLU A 159 -2.53 3.69 -5.83
C GLU A 159 -1.78 4.23 -4.62
N SER A 160 -0.86 3.42 -4.08
CA SER A 160 -0.01 3.84 -2.97
C SER A 160 0.78 5.10 -3.34
N LEU A 161 0.61 6.14 -2.53
CA LEU A 161 1.30 7.41 -2.70
C LEU A 161 2.63 7.39 -1.95
N ASP A 162 3.70 7.74 -2.64
CA ASP A 162 5.00 8.09 -2.06
C ASP A 162 5.42 9.49 -2.51
N ILE A 163 6.12 10.20 -1.62
CA ILE A 163 6.67 11.54 -1.90
C ILE A 163 8.16 11.52 -1.61
N ARG A 164 8.95 11.95 -2.59
CA ARG A 164 10.37 12.17 -2.43
C ARG A 164 10.67 13.64 -2.42
N LEU A 165 11.34 14.09 -1.37
CA LEU A 165 11.82 15.47 -1.24
C LEU A 165 13.24 15.56 -1.79
N GLN A 166 13.42 16.40 -2.80
CA GLN A 166 14.70 16.72 -3.40
C GLN A 166 15.10 18.17 -3.04
N ASP A 167 16.34 18.52 -3.28
CA ASP A 167 16.90 19.88 -3.08
C ASP A 167 16.81 20.38 -1.62
N LEU A 168 16.91 19.44 -0.65
CA LEU A 168 17.02 19.83 0.76
C LEU A 168 18.36 20.53 1.02
N PRO A 169 18.36 21.68 1.74
CA PRO A 169 19.59 22.41 2.03
C PRO A 169 20.61 21.56 2.80
N ALA A 170 21.85 21.54 2.36
CA ALA A 170 22.95 20.85 3.06
C ALA A 170 23.20 21.42 4.47
N SER A 171 22.83 22.68 4.70
CA SER A 171 22.91 23.36 6.01
C SER A 171 21.86 22.90 7.01
N GLY A 172 20.98 21.97 6.63
CA GLY A 172 19.87 21.49 7.46
C GLY A 172 18.56 22.20 7.15
N LEU A 173 17.54 21.88 7.96
CA LEU A 173 16.19 22.41 7.81
C LEU A 173 16.15 23.89 8.20
N GLN A 174 15.47 24.70 7.41
CA GLN A 174 15.25 26.13 7.64
C GLN A 174 13.76 26.42 7.82
N SER A 175 13.43 27.52 8.51
CA SER A 175 12.04 27.93 8.74
C SER A 175 11.26 28.25 7.45
N LEU A 176 11.96 28.67 6.39
CA LEU A 176 11.42 28.88 5.06
C LEU A 176 12.29 28.14 4.06
N VAL A 177 11.69 27.23 3.29
CA VAL A 177 12.40 26.45 2.29
C VAL A 177 11.50 26.15 1.09
N SER A 178 12.09 26.15 -0.10
CA SER A 178 11.40 25.66 -1.31
C SER A 178 11.91 24.26 -1.61
N LEU A 179 11.00 23.28 -1.57
CA LEU A 179 11.30 21.88 -1.83
C LEU A 179 10.84 21.47 -3.21
N LYS A 180 11.62 20.66 -3.88
CA LYS A 180 11.17 19.94 -5.04
C LYS A 180 10.50 18.64 -4.57
N VAL A 181 9.19 18.57 -4.75
CA VAL A 181 8.33 17.45 -4.34
C VAL A 181 8.11 16.57 -5.55
N GLU A 182 8.70 15.40 -5.56
CA GLU A 182 8.43 14.35 -6.55
C GLU A 182 7.35 13.42 -6.01
N VAL A 183 6.29 13.25 -6.79
CA VAL A 183 5.13 12.41 -6.44
C VAL A 183 5.21 11.12 -7.22
N LEU A 184 5.11 10.00 -6.51
CA LEU A 184 5.05 8.66 -7.07
C LEU A 184 3.72 8.02 -6.67
N ALA A 185 3.07 7.36 -7.62
CA ALA A 185 1.89 6.55 -7.38
C ALA A 185 2.13 5.13 -7.89
N GLY A 186 1.95 4.13 -7.03
CA GLY A 186 2.27 2.74 -7.37
C GLY A 186 3.75 2.51 -7.75
N GLY A 187 4.66 3.39 -7.28
CA GLY A 187 6.08 3.36 -7.63
C GLY A 187 6.44 4.07 -8.94
N GLU A 188 5.47 4.52 -9.73
CA GLU A 188 5.66 5.29 -10.95
C GLU A 188 5.69 6.79 -10.65
N ALA A 189 6.65 7.54 -11.23
CA ALA A 189 6.72 8.99 -11.09
C ALA A 189 5.58 9.65 -11.88
N VAL A 190 4.73 10.39 -11.17
CA VAL A 190 3.61 11.15 -11.75
C VAL A 190 4.07 12.54 -12.17
N GLY A 191 4.95 13.16 -11.38
CA GLY A 191 5.48 14.47 -11.65
C GLY A 191 6.28 15.04 -10.50
N SER A 192 6.81 16.25 -10.69
CA SER A 192 7.54 16.99 -9.65
C SER A 192 7.16 18.47 -9.67
N TRP A 193 7.07 19.07 -8.45
CA TRP A 193 6.65 20.45 -8.25
C TRP A 193 7.55 21.14 -7.25
N PHE A 194 7.83 22.41 -7.46
CA PHE A 194 8.46 23.26 -6.45
C PHE A 194 7.41 23.82 -5.50
N GLN A 195 7.50 23.45 -4.25
CA GLN A 195 6.58 23.86 -3.20
C GLN A 195 7.33 24.65 -2.12
N PRO A 196 7.08 25.95 -1.98
CA PRO A 196 7.59 26.74 -0.85
C PRO A 196 6.78 26.37 0.40
N ILE A 197 7.50 26.09 1.47
CA ILE A 197 6.91 25.70 2.76
C ILE A 197 7.51 26.54 3.89
N GLN A 198 6.70 26.73 4.91
CA GLN A 198 7.12 27.20 6.22
C GLN A 198 7.19 25.99 7.16
N VAL A 199 8.30 25.86 7.86
CA VAL A 199 8.57 24.76 8.76
C VAL A 199 8.83 25.28 10.16
N ARG A 200 8.32 24.59 11.17
CA ARG A 200 8.70 24.71 12.58
C ARG A 200 9.20 23.38 13.07
N HIS A 201 10.22 23.40 13.89
CA HIS A 201 10.73 22.21 14.55
C HIS A 201 10.66 22.41 16.06
N TRP A 202 9.62 21.89 16.65
CA TRP A 202 9.36 21.98 18.07
C TRP A 202 10.17 20.94 18.82
N CYS A 203 11.01 21.39 19.75
CA CYS A 203 11.77 20.53 20.66
C CYS A 203 11.62 21.03 22.08
N GLU A 204 11.74 20.14 23.04
CA GLU A 204 11.99 20.50 24.41
C GLU A 204 13.47 20.86 24.55
N VAL A 205 13.75 22.09 24.92
CA VAL A 205 15.10 22.61 25.06
C VAL A 205 15.33 23.22 26.43
N PRO A 206 16.56 23.13 27.00
CA PRO A 206 16.86 23.76 28.26
C PRO A 206 16.84 25.27 28.13
N VAL A 207 16.05 25.93 28.97
CA VAL A 207 16.01 27.40 29.12
C VAL A 207 16.43 27.76 30.53
N ALA A 208 17.02 28.94 30.70
CA ALA A 208 17.42 29.48 31.99
C ALA A 208 16.16 29.71 32.88
N ALA A 209 16.05 29.06 34.00
CA ALA A 209 14.96 29.29 34.98
C ALA A 209 15.14 30.65 35.70
N VAL A 210 16.39 31.06 35.94
CA VAL A 210 16.81 32.29 36.58
C VAL A 210 17.85 32.99 35.71
N ALA A 211 18.20 34.21 36.04
CA ALA A 211 19.30 34.91 35.39
C ALA A 211 20.64 34.19 35.64
N LEU A 212 21.28 33.75 34.55
CA LEU A 212 22.56 33.06 34.55
C LEU A 212 23.69 34.03 34.09
N ARG A 213 24.89 33.85 34.62
CA ARG A 213 26.02 34.72 34.31
C ARG A 213 27.04 34.03 33.42
N ARG A 214 27.71 34.81 32.57
CA ARG A 214 28.86 34.33 31.81
C ARG A 214 29.93 33.77 32.74
N GLY A 215 30.54 32.63 32.38
CA GLY A 215 31.54 31.92 33.18
C GLY A 215 30.95 31.08 34.35
N GLN A 216 29.62 31.08 34.50
CA GLN A 216 28.98 30.23 35.50
C GLN A 216 29.08 28.77 35.04
N PRO A 217 29.50 27.81 35.94
CA PRO A 217 29.50 26.39 35.58
C PRO A 217 28.12 25.91 35.21
N LEU A 218 28.02 25.11 34.16
CA LEU A 218 26.74 24.62 33.66
C LEU A 218 26.03 23.71 34.67
N ILE A 219 26.80 23.03 35.55
CA ILE A 219 26.26 22.21 36.61
C ILE A 219 25.46 23.01 37.67
N GLU A 220 25.79 24.30 37.82
CA GLU A 220 25.12 25.23 38.74
C GLU A 220 23.97 25.99 38.07
N ALA A 221 23.77 25.80 36.77
CA ALA A 221 22.74 26.49 36.04
C ALA A 221 21.37 25.88 36.30
N GLU A 222 20.46 26.64 36.88
CA GLU A 222 19.07 26.24 37.00
C GLU A 222 18.39 26.36 35.64
N THR A 223 18.00 25.21 35.10
CA THR A 223 17.32 25.12 33.77
C THR A 223 16.03 24.37 33.88
N VAL A 224 15.07 24.73 33.04
CA VAL A 224 13.81 24.02 32.83
C VAL A 224 13.67 23.67 31.36
N LEU A 225 12.95 22.60 31.07
CA LEU A 225 12.68 22.23 29.67
C LEU A 225 11.43 22.98 29.20
N GLU A 226 11.57 23.66 28.07
CA GLU A 226 10.45 24.32 27.42
C GLU A 226 10.37 23.93 25.93
N ARG A 227 9.13 23.81 25.44
CA ARG A 227 8.89 23.53 24.04
C ARG A 227 9.14 24.79 23.20
N ARG A 228 10.18 24.77 22.36
CA ARG A 228 10.61 25.87 21.51
C ARG A 228 10.77 25.42 20.05
N ASP A 229 10.55 26.38 19.13
CA ASP A 229 10.90 26.19 17.73
C ASP A 229 12.39 26.46 17.54
N ILE A 230 13.16 25.40 17.32
CA ILE A 230 14.62 25.48 17.21
C ILE A 230 15.12 26.04 15.86
N LEU A 231 14.21 26.29 14.91
CA LEU A 231 14.56 26.93 13.62
C LEU A 231 14.55 28.47 13.71
N THR A 232 14.03 29.04 14.80
CA THR A 232 13.93 30.50 14.98
C THR A 232 15.21 31.12 15.51
N ALA A 233 16.04 30.35 16.18
CA ALA A 233 17.31 30.82 16.72
C ALA A 233 18.45 29.85 16.38
N ARG A 234 19.63 30.39 16.11
CA ARG A 234 20.80 29.55 15.82
C ARG A 234 21.45 29.08 17.13
N GLY A 235 21.95 27.84 17.10
CA GLY A 235 22.79 27.31 18.17
C GLY A 235 22.05 26.79 19.38
N ILE A 236 20.72 26.77 19.41
CA ILE A 236 19.95 26.22 20.55
C ILE A 236 20.38 24.79 20.83
N LEU A 237 20.81 24.55 22.09
CA LEU A 237 21.10 23.21 22.57
C LEU A 237 19.80 22.41 22.67
N LYS A 238 19.77 21.25 22.04
CA LYS A 238 18.61 20.34 22.17
C LYS A 238 18.60 19.57 23.48
N THR A 239 19.79 19.26 23.99
CA THR A 239 19.99 18.53 25.24
C THR A 239 21.25 19.06 25.93
N LEU A 240 21.25 19.03 27.25
CA LEU A 240 22.47 19.32 27.99
C LEU A 240 23.54 18.25 27.70
N PRO A 241 24.82 18.62 27.65
CA PRO A 241 25.90 17.66 27.49
C PRO A 241 25.95 16.69 28.68
N THR A 242 26.39 15.45 28.42
CA THR A 242 26.46 14.42 29.47
C THR A 242 27.41 14.78 30.61
N ALA A 243 28.51 15.49 30.29
CA ALA A 243 29.51 15.94 31.26
C ALA A 243 29.32 17.42 31.58
N VAL A 244 28.18 17.80 32.16
CA VAL A 244 27.83 19.20 32.48
C VAL A 244 28.88 19.93 33.32
N GLN A 245 29.68 19.19 34.13
CA GLN A 245 30.76 19.72 34.95
C GLN A 245 31.92 20.32 34.17
N ASP A 246 32.09 19.95 32.89
CA ASP A 246 33.21 20.39 32.04
C ASP A 246 32.88 21.64 31.22
N TYR A 247 31.68 22.20 31.40
CA TYR A 247 31.20 23.33 30.62
C TYR A 247 30.82 24.50 31.50
N GLU A 248 31.06 25.71 30.97
CA GLU A 248 30.63 26.98 31.52
C GLU A 248 29.84 27.79 30.50
N LEU A 249 29.05 28.74 30.96
CA LEU A 249 28.25 29.61 30.09
C LEU A 249 29.13 30.61 29.34
N ALA A 250 29.09 30.61 28.02
CA ALA A 250 29.83 31.54 27.19
C ALA A 250 29.26 32.97 27.24
N GLU A 251 27.97 33.10 27.58
CA GLU A 251 27.25 34.37 27.68
C GLU A 251 26.28 34.39 28.87
N SER A 252 25.86 35.60 29.27
CA SER A 252 24.82 35.73 30.30
C SER A 252 23.44 35.53 29.68
N LEU A 253 22.58 34.80 30.38
CA LEU A 253 21.23 34.48 29.93
C LEU A 253 20.18 35.08 30.87
N ALA A 254 19.14 35.70 30.30
CA ALA A 254 17.97 36.11 31.07
C ALA A 254 17.05 34.92 31.31
N PRO A 255 16.20 34.97 32.36
CA PRO A 255 15.18 33.97 32.55
C PRO A 255 14.34 33.74 31.29
N GLY A 256 14.08 32.46 30.92
CA GLY A 256 13.37 32.09 29.72
C GLY A 256 14.20 32.10 28.42
N GLN A 257 15.48 32.48 28.44
CA GLN A 257 16.36 32.32 27.30
C GLN A 257 16.86 30.87 27.16
N ALA A 258 16.83 30.35 25.93
CA ALA A 258 17.35 29.01 25.64
C ALA A 258 18.90 29.02 25.69
N LEU A 259 19.48 27.93 26.17
CA LEU A 259 20.91 27.70 26.11
C LEU A 259 21.32 27.46 24.65
N SER A 260 22.47 28.02 24.25
CA SER A 260 22.99 27.93 22.87
C SER A 260 24.50 27.60 22.86
#